data_e1a9ef891cd23d0f2384d32e9e6bf778
#
_entry.id   e1a9ef891cd23d0f2384d32e9e6bf778
#
_cell.length_a   1.000
_cell.length_b   1.000
_cell.length_c   1.000
_cell.angle_alpha   90.00
_cell.angle_beta   90.00
_cell.angle_gamma   90.00
#
_symmetry.space_group_name_H-M   'P 1'
#
loop_
_entity.id
_entity.type
_entity.pdbx_description
1 polymer ?
#
loop_
_entity_poly.entity_id
_entity_poly.type
_entity_poly.pdbx_seq_one_letter_code
_entity_poly.pdbx_strand_id
1 'polypeptide(L)'
;MKNTVKINSEKNLENSVDSILKSNQIIFYGMGGSGSLAHYAYHKFIRTEIRCVVKTDSHWQAMISSMAKQDDVIMAFSNSDSNKELIDAIKIGIKNGVKVISITGNAKSPISRVSNIVLVSYGRKSSFRSEAMQC
;
A
#
# COMPACT_ATOMS: atom_id res chain seq x y z
N MET A 1 10.95 -20.10 -9.57
CA MET A 1 10.08 -18.93 -9.54
C MET A 1 9.36 -18.73 -8.25
N LYS A 2 8.66 -19.74 -7.77
CA LYS A 2 7.95 -19.61 -6.49
C LYS A 2 8.89 -19.26 -5.35
N ASN A 3 10.05 -19.90 -5.30
CA ASN A 3 10.99 -19.65 -4.21
C ASN A 3 11.54 -18.22 -4.24
N THR A 4 11.84 -17.72 -5.43
CA THR A 4 12.36 -16.37 -5.57
C THR A 4 11.33 -15.34 -5.09
N VAL A 5 10.08 -15.53 -5.50
CA VAL A 5 9.01 -14.62 -5.11
C VAL A 5 8.77 -14.69 -3.60
N LYS A 6 8.79 -15.91 -3.05
CA LYS A 6 8.59 -16.08 -1.61
C LYS A 6 9.69 -15.39 -0.82
N ILE A 7 10.93 -15.53 -1.25
CA ILE A 7 12.07 -14.89 -0.59
C ILE A 7 11.93 -13.38 -0.66
N ASN A 8 11.59 -12.86 -1.84
CA ASN A 8 11.39 -11.42 -2.01
C ASN A 8 10.25 -10.92 -1.15
N SER A 9 9.18 -11.72 -1.03
CA SER A 9 8.04 -11.34 -0.22
C SER A 9 8.40 -11.25 1.26
N GLU A 10 9.20 -12.19 1.75
CA GLU A 10 9.63 -12.15 3.15
C GLU A 10 10.48 -10.93 3.43
N LYS A 11 11.45 -10.66 2.57
CA LYS A 11 12.31 -9.50 2.72
C LYS A 11 11.52 -8.21 2.60
N ASN A 12 10.62 -8.15 1.62
CA ASN A 12 9.79 -6.97 1.43
C ASN A 12 8.87 -6.76 2.63
N LEU A 13 8.36 -7.84 3.20
CA LEU A 13 7.51 -7.75 4.38
C LEU A 13 8.29 -7.19 5.56
N GLU A 14 9.51 -7.65 5.77
CA GLU A 14 10.36 -7.12 6.83
C GLU A 14 10.65 -5.64 6.62
N ASN A 15 10.97 -5.26 5.40
CA ASN A 15 11.23 -3.86 5.07
C ASN A 15 9.99 -3.00 5.26
N SER A 16 8.82 -3.55 4.96
CA SER A 16 7.56 -2.84 5.13
C SER A 16 7.28 -2.60 6.61
N VAL A 17 7.45 -3.62 7.43
CA VAL A 17 7.23 -3.50 8.87
C VAL A 17 8.19 -2.47 9.45
N ASP A 18 9.45 -2.52 9.06
CA ASP A 18 10.44 -1.56 9.53
C ASP A 18 10.05 -0.14 9.16
N SER A 19 9.62 0.07 7.93
CA SER A 19 9.20 1.38 7.45
C SER A 19 7.98 1.89 8.23
N ILE A 20 7.03 1.01 8.48
CA ILE A 20 5.81 1.36 9.22
C ILE A 20 6.15 1.76 10.65
N LEU A 21 7.02 1.01 11.29
CA LEU A 21 7.39 1.29 12.68
C LEU A 21 8.13 2.61 12.82
N LYS A 22 8.82 3.04 11.79
CA LYS A 22 9.56 4.29 11.80
C LYS A 22 8.77 5.47 11.28
N SER A 23 7.57 5.23 10.77
CA SER A 23 6.80 6.28 10.12
C SER A 23 6.16 7.24 11.10
N ASN A 24 5.94 8.47 10.63
CA ASN A 24 5.17 9.46 11.36
C ASN A 24 3.68 9.15 11.24
N GLN A 25 3.25 8.72 10.07
CA GLN A 25 1.88 8.26 9.82
C GLN A 25 1.85 7.34 8.61
N ILE A 26 0.81 6.54 8.56
CA ILE A 26 0.56 5.66 7.43
C ILE A 26 -0.65 6.18 6.68
N ILE A 27 -0.51 6.33 5.38
CA ILE A 27 -1.57 6.79 4.51
C ILE A 27 -2.01 5.62 3.66
N PHE A 28 -3.24 5.15 3.88
CA PHE A 28 -3.77 4.02 3.14
C PHE A 28 -4.56 4.50 1.94
N TYR A 29 -4.21 3.99 0.77
CA TYR A 29 -4.91 4.29 -0.48
C TYR A 29 -5.50 3.03 -1.07
N GLY A 30 -6.67 3.17 -1.64
CA GLY A 30 -7.30 2.12 -2.42
C GLY A 30 -8.47 2.71 -3.15
N MET A 31 -8.85 2.12 -4.27
CA MET A 31 -9.99 2.59 -5.05
C MET A 31 -10.87 1.42 -5.44
N GLY A 32 -12.17 1.66 -5.56
CA GLY A 32 -13.13 0.62 -5.87
C GLY A 32 -13.08 -0.51 -4.86
N GLY A 33 -12.95 -1.74 -5.34
CA GLY A 33 -12.88 -2.91 -4.45
C GLY A 33 -11.68 -2.88 -3.54
N SER A 34 -10.59 -2.27 -3.97
CA SER A 34 -9.39 -2.16 -3.15
C SER A 34 -9.57 -1.14 -2.02
N GLY A 35 -10.56 -0.26 -2.14
CA GLY A 35 -10.88 0.67 -1.08
C GLY A 35 -11.30 -0.03 0.19
N SER A 36 -12.00 -1.15 0.06
CA SER A 36 -12.41 -1.96 1.23
C SER A 36 -11.20 -2.50 1.95
N LEU A 37 -10.18 -2.93 1.21
CA LEU A 37 -8.95 -3.44 1.82
C LEU A 37 -8.20 -2.31 2.54
N ALA A 38 -8.18 -1.14 1.94
CA ALA A 38 -7.53 0.01 2.57
C ALA A 38 -8.22 0.37 3.89
N HIS A 39 -9.55 0.38 3.89
CA HIS A 39 -10.31 0.66 5.11
C HIS A 39 -10.08 -0.42 6.16
N TYR A 40 -10.02 -1.67 5.73
CA TYR A 40 -9.78 -2.77 6.67
C TYR A 40 -8.42 -2.61 7.33
N ALA A 41 -7.40 -2.31 6.54
CA ALA A 41 -6.05 -2.08 7.07
C ALA A 41 -6.05 -0.89 8.04
N TYR A 42 -6.73 0.18 7.66
CA TYR A 42 -6.86 1.35 8.51
C TYR A 42 -7.46 0.99 9.87
N HIS A 43 -8.54 0.23 9.88
CA HIS A 43 -9.18 -0.18 11.12
C HIS A 43 -8.27 -1.02 12.01
N LYS A 44 -7.42 -1.83 11.39
CA LYS A 44 -6.47 -2.65 12.15
C LYS A 44 -5.37 -1.80 12.74
N PHE A 45 -4.85 -0.85 11.98
CA PHE A 45 -3.72 -0.04 12.40
C PHE A 45 -4.09 1.11 13.32
N ILE A 46 -5.32 1.61 13.21
CA ILE A 46 -5.73 2.75 14.05
C ILE A 46 -5.75 2.39 15.53
N ARG A 47 -5.81 1.10 15.82
CA ARG A 47 -5.78 0.62 17.21
C ARG A 47 -4.39 0.65 17.81
N THR A 48 -3.39 0.75 16.97
CA THR A 48 -2.01 0.94 17.44
C THR A 48 -1.85 2.44 17.69
N GLU A 49 -0.71 2.84 18.16
CA GLU A 49 -0.47 4.26 18.40
C GLU A 49 0.04 4.99 17.16
N ILE A 50 0.06 4.31 16.02
CA ILE A 50 0.52 4.90 14.77
C ILE A 50 -0.63 5.70 14.15
N ARG A 51 -0.33 6.92 13.74
CA ARG A 51 -1.31 7.73 13.05
C ARG A 51 -1.65 7.13 11.70
N CYS A 52 -2.91 7.09 11.37
CA CYS A 52 -3.38 6.51 10.12
C CYS A 52 -4.40 7.41 9.45
N VAL A 53 -4.34 7.42 8.12
CA VAL A 53 -5.30 8.12 7.28
C VAL A 53 -5.69 7.14 6.18
N VAL A 54 -6.95 7.14 5.78
CA VAL A 54 -7.40 6.30 4.66
C VAL A 54 -8.16 7.16 3.67
N LYS A 55 -7.80 7.06 2.39
CA LYS A 55 -8.48 7.79 1.33
C LYS A 55 -8.73 6.85 0.15
N THR A 56 -9.96 6.84 -0.30
CA THR A 56 -10.37 5.97 -1.40
C THR A 56 -10.84 6.75 -2.62
N ASP A 57 -10.60 8.04 -2.63
CA ASP A 57 -10.97 8.95 -3.71
C ASP A 57 -9.71 9.58 -4.29
N SER A 58 -9.61 9.60 -5.61
CA SER A 58 -8.40 10.08 -6.28
C SER A 58 -8.08 11.53 -5.98
N HIS A 59 -9.09 12.36 -5.86
CA HIS A 59 -8.90 13.78 -5.57
C HIS A 59 -8.20 13.98 -4.22
N TRP A 60 -8.72 13.30 -3.18
CA TRP A 60 -8.13 13.38 -1.86
C TRP A 60 -6.76 12.72 -1.81
N GLN A 61 -6.57 11.65 -2.57
CA GLN A 61 -5.28 10.98 -2.62
C GLN A 61 -4.20 11.92 -3.15
N ALA A 62 -4.51 12.65 -4.21
CA ALA A 62 -3.57 13.62 -4.77
C ALA A 62 -3.25 14.73 -3.79
N MET A 63 -4.26 15.24 -3.10
CA MET A 63 -4.07 16.30 -2.12
C MET A 63 -3.23 15.83 -0.93
N ILE A 64 -3.54 14.68 -0.39
CA ILE A 64 -2.80 14.14 0.75
C ILE A 64 -1.35 13.87 0.35
N SER A 65 -1.13 13.29 -0.84
CA SER A 65 0.22 13.03 -1.31
C SER A 65 1.04 14.30 -1.46
N SER A 66 0.40 15.39 -1.88
CA SER A 66 1.09 16.66 -2.05
C SER A 66 1.53 17.26 -0.72
N MET A 67 0.85 16.90 0.37
CA MET A 67 1.19 17.39 1.70
C MET A 67 2.03 16.41 2.50
N ALA A 68 2.19 15.19 2.02
CA ALA A 68 2.92 14.16 2.74
C ALA A 68 4.42 14.48 2.75
N LYS A 69 5.09 13.99 3.79
CA LYS A 69 6.50 14.26 4.01
C LYS A 69 7.31 12.96 4.04
N GLN A 70 8.62 13.09 3.98
CA GLN A 70 9.49 11.92 3.90
C GLN A 70 9.36 10.95 5.07
N ASP A 71 8.81 11.39 6.19
CA ASP A 71 8.60 10.52 7.33
C ASP A 71 7.29 9.75 7.24
N ASP A 72 6.48 10.02 6.23
CA ASP A 72 5.21 9.34 6.03
C ASP A 72 5.39 8.12 5.15
N VAL A 73 4.48 7.17 5.29
CA VAL A 73 4.45 5.97 4.45
C VAL A 73 3.09 5.88 3.79
N ILE A 74 3.09 5.64 2.49
CA ILE A 74 1.86 5.37 1.75
C ILE A 74 1.78 3.87 1.54
N MET A 75 0.65 3.29 1.92
CA MET A 75 0.37 1.89 1.65
C MET A 75 -0.81 1.84 0.69
N ALA A 76 -0.55 1.43 -0.53
CA ALA A 76 -1.53 1.46 -1.60
C ALA A 76 -1.98 0.05 -1.97
N PHE A 77 -3.29 -0.16 -1.97
CA PHE A 77 -3.90 -1.42 -2.36
C PHE A 77 -4.42 -1.30 -3.78
N SER A 78 -4.01 -2.20 -4.64
CA SER A 78 -4.44 -2.19 -6.04
C SER A 78 -4.55 -3.60 -6.55
N ASN A 79 -5.51 -3.81 -7.42
CA ASN A 79 -5.64 -5.08 -8.13
C ASN A 79 -4.58 -5.15 -9.22
N SER A 80 -4.72 -6.15 -10.10
CA SER A 80 -3.80 -6.30 -11.22
C SER A 80 -3.82 -5.10 -12.16
N ASP A 81 -4.97 -4.45 -12.29
CA ASP A 81 -5.12 -3.28 -13.16
C ASP A 81 -4.96 -2.02 -12.32
N SER A 82 -3.85 -1.36 -12.50
CA SER A 82 -3.56 -0.16 -11.72
C SER A 82 -4.33 1.03 -12.27
N ASN A 83 -4.87 1.81 -11.37
CA ASN A 83 -5.58 3.02 -11.70
C ASN A 83 -4.57 4.15 -11.93
N LYS A 84 -4.70 4.84 -13.06
CA LYS A 84 -3.78 5.90 -13.41
C LYS A 84 -3.76 7.02 -12.36
N GLU A 85 -4.94 7.37 -11.86
CA GLU A 85 -5.04 8.44 -10.88
C GLU A 85 -4.36 8.08 -9.56
N LEU A 86 -4.46 6.82 -9.16
CA LEU A 86 -3.75 6.34 -7.97
C LEU A 86 -2.26 6.40 -8.18
N ILE A 87 -1.80 5.99 -9.36
CA ILE A 87 -0.38 6.04 -9.69
C ILE A 87 0.14 7.47 -9.66
N ASP A 88 -0.64 8.41 -10.19
CA ASP A 88 -0.26 9.82 -10.19
C ASP A 88 -0.13 10.34 -8.75
N ALA A 89 -1.04 9.97 -7.88
CA ALA A 89 -0.98 10.36 -6.47
C ALA A 89 0.28 9.78 -5.81
N ILE A 90 0.59 8.53 -6.10
CA ILE A 90 1.78 7.88 -5.57
C ILE A 90 3.04 8.60 -6.03
N LYS A 91 3.09 8.98 -7.30
CA LYS A 91 4.25 9.70 -7.83
C LYS A 91 4.45 11.05 -7.13
N ILE A 92 3.36 11.73 -6.80
CA ILE A 92 3.45 12.97 -6.05
C ILE A 92 4.10 12.71 -4.68
N GLY A 93 3.68 11.66 -4.00
CA GLY A 93 4.25 11.31 -2.72
C GLY A 93 5.73 10.96 -2.81
N ILE A 94 6.10 10.20 -3.82
CA ILE A 94 7.50 9.82 -4.03
C ILE A 94 8.37 11.06 -4.26
N LYS A 95 7.84 12.02 -5.00
CA LYS A 95 8.55 13.26 -5.25
C LYS A 95 8.83 14.00 -3.95
N ASN A 96 7.96 13.85 -2.97
CA ASN A 96 8.14 14.46 -1.65
C ASN A 96 8.95 13.58 -0.70
N GLY A 97 9.51 12.49 -1.18
CA GLY A 97 10.34 11.61 -0.37
C GLY A 97 9.58 10.58 0.43
N VAL A 98 8.29 10.44 0.20
CA VAL A 98 7.46 9.47 0.91
C VAL A 98 7.80 8.06 0.44
N LYS A 99 7.90 7.13 1.37
CA LYS A 99 8.09 5.72 1.01
C LYS A 99 6.74 5.10 0.68
N VAL A 100 6.69 4.38 -0.43
CA VAL A 100 5.45 3.79 -0.91
C VAL A 100 5.56 2.28 -0.90
N ILE A 101 4.60 1.64 -0.24
CA ILE A 101 4.45 0.20 -0.20
C ILE A 101 3.17 -0.11 -0.96
N SER A 102 3.26 -0.88 -2.04
CA SER A 102 2.05 -1.29 -2.76
C SER A 102 1.76 -2.75 -2.51
N ILE A 103 0.47 -3.05 -2.41
CA ILE A 103 -0.03 -4.41 -2.27
C ILE A 103 -0.88 -4.65 -3.50
N THR A 104 -0.43 -5.55 -4.36
CA THR A 104 -1.05 -5.76 -5.67
C THR A 104 -1.11 -7.24 -5.99
N GLY A 105 -2.00 -7.58 -6.91
CA GLY A 105 -2.10 -8.97 -7.37
C GLY A 105 -1.10 -9.33 -8.46
N ASN A 106 -0.33 -8.36 -8.95
CA ASN A 106 0.60 -8.60 -10.04
C ASN A 106 1.87 -7.77 -9.87
N ALA A 107 3.00 -8.46 -9.70
CA ALA A 107 4.29 -7.80 -9.50
C ALA A 107 4.71 -6.94 -10.69
N LYS A 108 4.11 -7.17 -11.86
CA LYS A 108 4.44 -6.42 -13.06
C LYS A 108 3.46 -5.29 -13.36
N SER A 109 2.52 -5.04 -12.46
CA SER A 109 1.53 -3.98 -12.66
C SER A 109 2.21 -2.61 -12.66
N PRO A 110 1.57 -1.61 -13.28
CA PRO A 110 2.14 -0.26 -13.30
C PRO A 110 2.42 0.31 -11.91
N ILE A 111 1.58 0.00 -10.92
CA ILE A 111 1.80 0.50 -9.57
C ILE A 111 3.08 -0.07 -8.96
N SER A 112 3.43 -1.30 -9.33
CA SER A 112 4.64 -1.94 -8.84
C SER A 112 5.89 -1.20 -9.30
N ARG A 113 5.86 -0.63 -10.48
CA ARG A 113 7.02 0.03 -11.05
C ARG A 113 7.35 1.36 -10.37
N VAL A 114 6.37 1.96 -9.72
CA VAL A 114 6.57 3.25 -9.06
C VAL A 114 6.69 3.15 -7.56
N SER A 115 6.52 1.97 -7.00
CA SER A 115 6.54 1.78 -5.55
C SER A 115 7.92 1.37 -5.06
N ASN A 116 8.25 1.77 -3.84
CA ASN A 116 9.52 1.42 -3.22
C ASN A 116 9.54 -0.05 -2.80
N ILE A 117 8.43 -0.52 -2.27
CA ILE A 117 8.29 -1.91 -1.83
C ILE A 117 7.00 -2.45 -2.44
N VAL A 118 7.07 -3.66 -2.96
CA VAL A 118 5.92 -4.30 -3.57
C VAL A 118 5.63 -5.61 -2.84
N LEU A 119 4.42 -5.74 -2.34
CA LEU A 119 3.93 -6.97 -1.74
C LEU A 119 2.89 -7.54 -2.68
N VAL A 120 3.12 -8.75 -3.15
CA VAL A 120 2.21 -9.38 -4.11
C VAL A 120 1.32 -10.35 -3.38
N SER A 121 0.01 -10.15 -3.50
CA SER A 121 -0.95 -11.08 -2.95
C SER A 121 -1.26 -12.12 -4.01
N TYR A 122 -0.63 -13.27 -3.90
CA TYR A 122 -0.90 -14.36 -4.81
C TYR A 122 -2.21 -15.02 -4.51
N GLY A 123 -2.75 -15.60 -5.55
CA GLY A 123 -3.96 -16.34 -5.40
C GLY A 123 -5.17 -15.45 -5.55
N ARG A 124 -6.25 -15.94 -5.04
CA ARG A 124 -7.55 -15.32 -5.25
C ARG A 124 -7.80 -14.24 -4.22
N LYS A 125 -8.56 -13.25 -4.63
CA LYS A 125 -8.96 -12.19 -3.71
C LYS A 125 -9.61 -12.75 -2.45
N SER A 126 -10.40 -13.81 -2.61
CA SER A 126 -11.07 -14.41 -1.47
C SER A 126 -10.08 -14.99 -0.46
N SER A 127 -9.02 -15.63 -0.95
CA SER A 127 -7.99 -16.17 -0.07
C SER A 127 -7.27 -15.07 0.68
N PHE A 128 -6.92 -14.01 -0.02
CA PHE A 128 -6.26 -12.87 0.59
C PHE A 128 -7.14 -12.24 1.67
N ARG A 129 -8.42 -12.08 1.37
CA ARG A 129 -9.37 -11.54 2.33
C ARG A 129 -9.46 -12.41 3.58
N SER A 130 -9.55 -13.71 3.37
CA SER A 130 -9.67 -14.64 4.49
C SER A 130 -8.46 -14.54 5.41
N GLU A 131 -7.28 -14.50 4.84
CA GLU A 131 -6.07 -14.36 5.63
C GLU A 131 -6.04 -13.03 6.38
N ALA A 132 -6.39 -11.96 5.70
CA ALA A 132 -6.43 -10.64 6.32
C ALA A 132 -7.45 -10.57 7.45
N MET A 133 -8.56 -11.23 7.29
CA MET A 133 -9.63 -11.23 8.30
C MET A 133 -9.28 -12.07 9.51
N GLN A 134 -8.44 -13.06 9.35
CA GLN A 134 -8.00 -13.89 10.46
C GLN A 134 -6.96 -13.19 11.32
N CYS A 135 -6.30 -12.23 10.78
CA CYS A 135 -5.36 -11.42 11.53
C CYS A 135 -6.09 -10.36 12.32
#